data_abd1b215540d1a52aaefb8a4169556fd
#
_entry.id   abd1b215540d1a52aaefb8a4169556fd
#
_cell.length_a   1.000
_cell.length_b   1.000
_cell.length_c   1.000
_cell.angle_alpha   90.00
_cell.angle_beta   90.00
_cell.angle_gamma   90.00
#
_symmetry.space_group_name_H-M   'P 1'
#
loop_
_entity.id
_entity.type
_entity.pdbx_description
1 polymer ?
#
loop_
_entity_poly.entity_id
_entity_poly.type
_entity_poly.pdbx_seq_one_letter_code
_entity_poly.pdbx_strand_id
1 'polypeptide(L)'
;MRDVFEFAVAPDHHESTKKILGSAAAFDEFVAYVAKFQDHGGPYTPANRKFVLSKAGAAEVRALLKAYVDASVIHRLAPAAAEEIIQLMTSPTYEVKHHPELPGGADLAQCGGAMYGKGITGAQVKRALAAGLVIDLNCRIVRDVKGPGGLSCQRQTVFTPGPVGRALLRVVGELRRAKSYAALELQKKQIEHTINFLNSGEVEQFRQANIAWVRLGSEARVDFMMGFVEVYGDYNGKIGTWESYIQIVDPEITRATVKLARSAQYFEDKMPYGKWKKRFDPGYAPPALMAYYFQEIADMRSSGYNLPNFDDIRRDVGFKNVIRLDMPGADKDPAERRVFEEAFKEFMPASLVARALEHRARARRLVTLLHEIIGHGSGTYDRTKYGATEDPISALGAAGGSVLEEQRADLAALSFFNDPKMVEIGIFKNAAEADLLRNVAYDMYLGTSLLRLSRERSIAEAHSRGHWLFINRLLAAGAARWVARDDSASVTDDNRVLAVVDYAKMQAESVKLLAELQTLKALRNEAGLRSLLATRAPLDEVGQPWAQAVIRRGEGLLYNAGAVEQPWGILEEEHEGTLRLETRGGTSLLSVAPFWFQ
;
A
#
# COMPACT_ATOMS: atom_id res chain seq x y z
N MET A 1 -18.53 10.36 -11.30
CA MET A 1 -18.44 8.88 -11.38
C MET A 1 -19.14 8.21 -10.21
N ARG A 2 -18.88 8.61 -8.99
CA ARG A 2 -19.48 8.01 -7.80
C ARG A 2 -21.01 8.00 -7.86
N ASP A 3 -21.64 9.16 -8.03
CA ASP A 3 -23.11 9.27 -8.07
C ASP A 3 -23.73 8.42 -9.20
N VAL A 4 -23.00 8.28 -10.33
CA VAL A 4 -23.39 7.39 -11.43
C VAL A 4 -23.32 5.92 -11.01
N PHE A 5 -22.26 5.55 -10.25
CA PHE A 5 -22.11 4.19 -9.74
C PHE A 5 -23.20 3.86 -8.72
N GLU A 6 -23.46 4.76 -7.77
CA GLU A 6 -24.51 4.59 -6.77
C GLU A 6 -25.89 4.45 -7.43
N PHE A 7 -26.19 5.30 -8.40
CA PHE A 7 -27.41 5.20 -9.19
C PHE A 7 -27.52 3.84 -9.89
N ALA A 8 -26.47 3.43 -10.61
CA ALA A 8 -26.51 2.25 -11.47
C ALA A 8 -26.61 0.94 -10.69
N VAL A 9 -26.03 0.86 -9.47
CA VAL A 9 -26.06 -0.36 -8.64
C VAL A 9 -27.11 -0.32 -7.54
N ALA A 10 -27.91 0.75 -7.44
CA ALA A 10 -29.02 0.80 -6.50
C ALA A 10 -30.06 -0.27 -6.82
N PRO A 11 -30.64 -0.98 -5.83
CA PRO A 11 -31.60 -2.05 -6.07
C PRO A 11 -32.75 -1.67 -6.99
N ASP A 12 -33.27 -0.44 -6.84
CA ASP A 12 -34.38 0.09 -7.64
C ASP A 12 -34.02 0.31 -9.11
N HIS A 13 -32.73 0.35 -9.44
CA HIS A 13 -32.23 0.56 -10.79
C HIS A 13 -31.60 -0.68 -11.43
N HIS A 14 -31.49 -1.81 -10.73
CA HIS A 14 -30.81 -3.01 -11.23
C HIS A 14 -31.35 -3.48 -12.58
N GLU A 15 -32.67 -3.60 -12.73
CA GLU A 15 -33.27 -4.11 -13.98
C GLU A 15 -33.12 -3.10 -15.13
N SER A 16 -33.25 -1.81 -14.87
CA SER A 16 -33.00 -0.79 -15.88
C SER A 16 -31.54 -0.74 -16.30
N THR A 17 -30.61 -0.87 -15.35
CA THR A 17 -29.16 -0.90 -15.62
C THR A 17 -28.76 -2.15 -16.40
N LYS A 18 -29.29 -3.34 -16.07
CA LYS A 18 -29.09 -4.57 -16.86
C LYS A 18 -29.53 -4.40 -18.30
N LYS A 19 -30.72 -3.78 -18.50
CA LYS A 19 -31.25 -3.51 -19.84
C LYS A 19 -30.34 -2.53 -20.62
N ILE A 20 -29.84 -1.50 -19.97
CA ILE A 20 -28.93 -0.52 -20.59
C ILE A 20 -27.59 -1.18 -20.96
N LEU A 21 -27.03 -2.01 -20.08
CA LEU A 21 -25.77 -2.71 -20.31
C LEU A 21 -25.91 -3.94 -21.23
N GLY A 22 -27.12 -4.31 -21.63
CA GLY A 22 -27.42 -5.29 -22.65
C GLY A 22 -27.44 -6.76 -22.18
N SER A 23 -26.93 -7.07 -20.99
CA SER A 23 -26.95 -8.43 -20.44
C SER A 23 -26.72 -8.46 -18.93
N ALA A 24 -27.15 -9.56 -18.29
CA ALA A 24 -26.84 -9.84 -16.88
C ALA A 24 -25.32 -9.94 -16.66
N ALA A 25 -24.58 -10.57 -17.57
CA ALA A 25 -23.14 -10.71 -17.48
C ALA A 25 -22.38 -9.38 -17.59
N ALA A 26 -22.89 -8.40 -18.36
CA ALA A 26 -22.33 -7.05 -18.40
C ALA A 26 -22.67 -6.26 -17.14
N PHE A 27 -23.85 -6.47 -16.55
CA PHE A 27 -24.21 -5.89 -15.27
C PHE A 27 -23.32 -6.43 -14.13
N ASP A 28 -23.11 -7.74 -14.05
CA ASP A 28 -22.24 -8.34 -13.04
C ASP A 28 -20.79 -7.86 -13.17
N GLU A 29 -20.27 -7.74 -14.41
CA GLU A 29 -18.97 -7.12 -14.66
C GLU A 29 -18.94 -5.66 -14.21
N PHE A 30 -20.00 -4.90 -14.48
CA PHE A 30 -20.09 -3.50 -14.07
C PHE A 30 -20.09 -3.36 -12.54
N VAL A 31 -20.85 -4.17 -11.82
CA VAL A 31 -20.85 -4.20 -10.34
C VAL A 31 -19.47 -4.53 -9.81
N ALA A 32 -18.81 -5.54 -10.37
CA ALA A 32 -17.44 -5.90 -10.01
C ALA A 32 -16.43 -4.77 -10.33
N TYR A 33 -16.61 -4.07 -11.45
CA TYR A 33 -15.81 -2.89 -11.82
C TYR A 33 -15.99 -1.76 -10.80
N VAL A 34 -17.23 -1.45 -10.40
CA VAL A 34 -17.53 -0.41 -9.40
C VAL A 34 -16.89 -0.75 -8.06
N ALA A 35 -17.05 -2.00 -7.58
CA ALA A 35 -16.44 -2.45 -6.34
C ALA A 35 -14.91 -2.32 -6.38
N LYS A 36 -14.30 -2.77 -7.47
CA LYS A 36 -12.86 -2.68 -7.68
C LYS A 36 -12.37 -1.24 -7.79
N PHE A 37 -13.13 -0.38 -8.47
CA PHE A 37 -12.81 1.04 -8.57
C PHE A 37 -12.85 1.74 -7.21
N GLN A 38 -13.82 1.40 -6.36
CA GLN A 38 -13.93 1.95 -5.01
C GLN A 38 -12.80 1.44 -4.10
N ASP A 39 -12.46 0.15 -4.21
CA ASP A 39 -11.39 -0.48 -3.43
C ASP A 39 -10.01 0.15 -3.71
N HIS A 40 -9.73 0.46 -4.97
CA HIS A 40 -8.45 1.03 -5.39
C HIS A 40 -8.44 2.56 -5.47
N GLY A 41 -9.55 3.23 -5.16
CA GLY A 41 -9.68 4.68 -5.31
C GLY A 41 -9.61 5.17 -6.77
N GLY A 42 -9.77 4.26 -7.75
CA GLY A 42 -9.70 4.58 -9.16
C GLY A 42 -9.62 3.31 -10.06
N PRO A 43 -9.47 3.48 -11.38
CA PRO A 43 -9.48 2.36 -12.33
C PRO A 43 -8.10 1.67 -12.46
N TYR A 44 -7.28 1.67 -11.39
CA TYR A 44 -5.93 1.11 -11.42
C TYR A 44 -5.72 0.13 -10.27
N THR A 45 -5.04 -0.98 -10.55
CA THR A 45 -4.53 -1.88 -9.52
C THR A 45 -3.33 -1.26 -8.80
N PRO A 46 -2.91 -1.79 -7.64
CA PRO A 46 -1.66 -1.38 -6.98
C PRO A 46 -0.43 -1.45 -7.87
N ALA A 47 -0.41 -2.40 -8.84
CA ALA A 47 0.64 -2.50 -9.86
C ALA A 47 0.49 -1.49 -11.01
N ASN A 48 -0.27 -0.42 -10.82
CA ASN A 48 -0.54 0.62 -11.82
C ASN A 48 -1.17 0.12 -13.13
N ARG A 49 -1.82 -1.05 -13.12
CA ARG A 49 -2.52 -1.59 -14.28
C ARG A 49 -3.95 -1.09 -14.32
N LYS A 50 -4.31 -0.48 -15.43
CA LYS A 50 -5.69 -0.04 -15.66
C LYS A 50 -6.59 -1.24 -15.92
N PHE A 51 -7.78 -1.23 -15.31
CA PHE A 51 -8.86 -2.14 -15.65
C PHE A 51 -10.01 -1.38 -16.30
N VAL A 52 -10.65 -2.02 -17.26
CA VAL A 52 -11.75 -1.47 -18.06
C VAL A 52 -12.88 -2.46 -18.15
N LEU A 53 -14.06 -1.98 -18.53
CA LEU A 53 -15.18 -2.85 -18.90
C LEU A 53 -14.87 -3.57 -20.21
N SER A 54 -15.15 -4.85 -20.29
CA SER A 54 -14.95 -5.69 -21.47
C SER A 54 -16.26 -6.14 -22.12
N LYS A 55 -17.35 -6.21 -21.35
CA LYS A 55 -18.68 -6.66 -21.80
C LYS A 55 -19.64 -5.49 -22.06
N ALA A 56 -19.30 -4.29 -21.58
CA ALA A 56 -20.03 -3.05 -21.87
C ALA A 56 -19.09 -2.06 -22.54
N GLY A 57 -19.48 -1.51 -23.68
CA GLY A 57 -18.69 -0.56 -24.45
C GLY A 57 -19.06 0.90 -24.18
N ALA A 58 -18.50 1.79 -24.99
CA ALA A 58 -18.73 3.23 -24.90
C ALA A 58 -20.21 3.63 -25.10
N ALA A 59 -20.95 2.89 -25.91
CA ALA A 59 -22.38 3.18 -26.18
C ALA A 59 -23.24 2.89 -24.94
N GLU A 60 -23.03 1.74 -24.29
CA GLU A 60 -23.74 1.33 -23.09
C GLU A 60 -23.41 2.26 -21.91
N VAL A 61 -22.14 2.62 -21.70
CA VAL A 61 -21.74 3.58 -20.66
C VAL A 61 -22.33 4.95 -20.93
N ARG A 62 -22.39 5.41 -22.18
CA ARG A 62 -23.03 6.68 -22.55
C ARG A 62 -24.54 6.66 -22.26
N ALA A 63 -25.22 5.55 -22.56
CA ALA A 63 -26.64 5.38 -22.25
C ALA A 63 -26.88 5.37 -20.72
N LEU A 64 -26.00 4.76 -19.95
CA LEU A 64 -26.06 4.76 -18.49
C LEU A 64 -25.88 6.18 -17.91
N LEU A 65 -24.88 6.93 -18.39
CA LEU A 65 -24.67 8.33 -18.00
C LEU A 65 -25.89 9.21 -18.34
N LYS A 66 -26.50 8.97 -19.50
CA LYS A 66 -27.73 9.68 -19.89
C LYS A 66 -28.88 9.35 -18.95
N ALA A 67 -29.10 8.05 -18.64
CA ALA A 67 -30.15 7.63 -17.71
C ALA A 67 -29.98 8.27 -16.32
N TYR A 68 -28.74 8.35 -15.84
CA TYR A 68 -28.42 9.04 -14.59
C TYR A 68 -28.78 10.52 -14.65
N VAL A 69 -28.38 11.23 -15.71
CA VAL A 69 -28.69 12.66 -15.88
C VAL A 69 -30.19 12.92 -15.99
N ASP A 70 -30.90 12.04 -16.73
CA ASP A 70 -32.36 12.16 -16.91
C ASP A 70 -33.13 11.90 -15.58
N ALA A 71 -32.62 11.03 -14.72
CA ALA A 71 -33.20 10.74 -13.39
C ALA A 71 -32.85 11.78 -12.33
N SER A 72 -31.81 12.59 -12.55
CA SER A 72 -31.26 13.53 -11.56
C SER A 72 -31.82 14.93 -11.78
N VAL A 73 -32.50 15.46 -10.78
CA VAL A 73 -33.09 16.84 -10.83
C VAL A 73 -32.00 17.93 -10.72
N ILE A 74 -30.82 17.60 -10.23
CA ILE A 74 -29.81 18.58 -9.78
C ILE A 74 -28.49 18.49 -10.56
N HIS A 75 -28.17 17.38 -11.21
CA HIS A 75 -26.86 17.15 -11.80
C HIS A 75 -26.86 17.23 -13.32
N ARG A 76 -26.20 18.25 -13.84
CA ARG A 76 -25.85 18.33 -15.28
C ARG A 76 -24.42 17.86 -15.47
N LEU A 77 -24.24 16.77 -16.18
CA LEU A 77 -22.93 16.32 -16.61
C LEU A 77 -22.55 17.05 -17.90
N ALA A 78 -21.45 17.79 -17.89
CA ALA A 78 -20.96 18.44 -19.11
C ALA A 78 -20.56 17.37 -20.15
N PRO A 79 -20.85 17.57 -21.46
CA PRO A 79 -20.55 16.58 -22.50
C PRO A 79 -19.09 16.12 -22.52
N ALA A 80 -18.14 17.04 -22.29
CA ALA A 80 -16.72 16.72 -22.20
C ALA A 80 -16.40 15.80 -21.00
N ALA A 81 -17.02 16.04 -19.85
CA ALA A 81 -16.84 15.18 -18.66
C ALA A 81 -17.48 13.80 -18.86
N ALA A 82 -18.61 13.72 -19.56
CA ALA A 82 -19.22 12.45 -19.92
C ALA A 82 -18.29 11.62 -20.81
N GLU A 83 -17.68 12.23 -21.83
CA GLU A 83 -16.76 11.55 -22.71
C GLU A 83 -15.48 11.08 -21.99
N GLU A 84 -14.96 11.90 -21.07
CA GLU A 84 -13.82 11.49 -20.23
C GLU A 84 -14.16 10.27 -19.35
N ILE A 85 -15.35 10.21 -18.75
CA ILE A 85 -15.81 9.04 -17.98
C ILE A 85 -15.92 7.80 -18.88
N ILE A 86 -16.49 7.93 -20.08
CA ILE A 86 -16.63 6.83 -21.03
C ILE A 86 -15.24 6.28 -21.38
N GLN A 87 -14.32 7.14 -21.79
CA GLN A 87 -12.95 6.75 -22.13
C GLN A 87 -12.23 6.11 -20.93
N LEU A 88 -12.42 6.64 -19.73
CA LEU A 88 -11.81 6.11 -18.52
C LEU A 88 -12.28 4.68 -18.23
N MET A 89 -13.55 4.38 -18.46
CA MET A 89 -14.15 3.08 -18.15
C MET A 89 -13.95 2.03 -19.25
N THR A 90 -13.79 2.45 -20.51
CA THR A 90 -13.83 1.52 -21.66
C THR A 90 -12.54 1.46 -22.47
N SER A 91 -11.65 2.45 -22.37
CA SER A 91 -10.41 2.49 -23.14
C SER A 91 -9.21 2.04 -22.30
N PRO A 92 -8.51 0.96 -22.66
CA PRO A 92 -7.32 0.53 -21.94
C PRO A 92 -6.11 1.45 -22.14
N THR A 93 -6.16 2.35 -23.13
CA THR A 93 -5.05 3.26 -23.50
C THR A 93 -5.26 4.70 -23.10
N TYR A 94 -6.47 5.06 -22.61
CA TYR A 94 -6.78 6.39 -22.12
C TYR A 94 -6.41 6.51 -20.64
N GLU A 95 -5.68 7.57 -20.26
CA GLU A 95 -5.29 7.83 -18.87
C GLU A 95 -4.65 6.59 -18.20
N VAL A 96 -3.66 5.97 -18.84
CA VAL A 96 -2.88 4.88 -18.22
C VAL A 96 -1.95 5.45 -17.15
N LYS A 97 -1.84 4.76 -16.01
CA LYS A 97 -0.91 5.14 -14.96
C LYS A 97 0.50 4.72 -15.39
N HIS A 98 1.43 5.68 -15.48
CA HIS A 98 2.79 5.39 -15.86
C HIS A 98 3.56 4.79 -14.70
N HIS A 99 4.28 3.69 -14.97
CA HIS A 99 5.31 3.19 -14.08
C HIS A 99 6.64 3.22 -14.84
N PRO A 100 7.69 3.91 -14.34
CA PRO A 100 8.93 4.17 -15.10
C PRO A 100 9.66 2.91 -15.55
N GLU A 101 9.42 1.77 -14.91
CA GLU A 101 10.17 0.54 -15.13
C GLU A 101 9.37 -0.58 -15.80
N LEU A 102 8.09 -0.35 -16.14
CA LEU A 102 7.33 -1.36 -16.88
C LEU A 102 7.80 -1.42 -18.33
N PRO A 103 8.14 -2.60 -18.87
CA PRO A 103 8.40 -2.76 -20.30
C PRO A 103 7.20 -2.26 -21.12
N GLY A 104 7.44 -1.34 -22.06
CA GLY A 104 6.38 -0.71 -22.84
C GLY A 104 5.57 0.33 -22.08
N GLY A 105 6.10 0.85 -20.96
CA GLY A 105 5.47 1.94 -20.20
C GLY A 105 5.09 3.11 -21.10
N ALA A 106 3.87 3.62 -20.91
CA ALA A 106 3.35 4.74 -21.68
C ALA A 106 4.12 6.03 -21.38
N ASP A 107 4.31 6.89 -22.38
CA ASP A 107 4.83 8.24 -22.14
C ASP A 107 3.86 9.04 -21.25
N LEU A 108 4.39 10.00 -20.50
CA LEU A 108 3.60 10.88 -19.64
C LEU A 108 2.39 11.51 -20.34
N ALA A 109 2.48 11.74 -21.65
CA ALA A 109 1.36 12.27 -22.44
C ALA A 109 0.11 11.37 -22.46
N GLN A 110 0.29 10.08 -22.16
CA GLN A 110 -0.76 9.05 -22.08
C GLN A 110 -1.13 8.68 -20.64
N CYS A 111 -0.40 9.26 -19.67
CA CYS A 111 -0.63 8.96 -18.24
C CYS A 111 -1.70 9.87 -17.64
N GLY A 112 -2.33 9.40 -16.57
CA GLY A 112 -3.31 10.14 -15.81
C GLY A 112 -2.84 11.53 -15.40
N GLY A 113 -3.63 12.54 -15.71
CA GLY A 113 -3.31 13.95 -15.56
C GLY A 113 -3.31 14.49 -14.14
N ALA A 114 -3.25 13.62 -13.08
CA ALA A 114 -3.22 14.10 -11.70
C ALA A 114 -1.96 14.90 -11.39
N MET A 115 -0.80 14.39 -11.80
CA MET A 115 0.52 15.00 -11.53
C MET A 115 1.01 15.86 -12.71
N TYR A 116 0.62 15.54 -13.92
CA TYR A 116 1.07 16.23 -15.13
C TYR A 116 -0.12 16.71 -15.95
N GLY A 117 0.00 17.92 -16.50
CA GLY A 117 -0.99 18.47 -17.43
C GLY A 117 -1.10 17.64 -18.71
N LYS A 118 -2.28 17.61 -19.29
CA LYS A 118 -2.60 16.82 -20.49
C LYS A 118 -1.59 17.07 -21.62
N GLY A 119 -1.08 15.98 -22.20
CA GLY A 119 -0.15 16.01 -23.32
C GLY A 119 1.28 16.48 -22.99
N ILE A 120 1.66 16.55 -21.72
CA ILE A 120 3.05 16.79 -21.31
C ILE A 120 3.81 15.46 -21.45
N THR A 121 4.90 15.48 -22.22
CA THR A 121 5.73 14.29 -22.46
C THR A 121 6.87 14.19 -21.45
N GLY A 122 7.39 12.96 -21.23
CA GLY A 122 8.56 12.73 -20.39
C GLY A 122 9.80 13.50 -20.89
N ALA A 123 9.97 13.61 -22.21
CA ALA A 123 11.06 14.40 -22.81
C ALA A 123 10.93 15.90 -22.50
N GLN A 124 9.72 16.45 -22.44
CA GLN A 124 9.51 17.85 -22.05
C GLN A 124 9.89 18.08 -20.59
N VAL A 125 9.45 17.18 -19.68
CA VAL A 125 9.80 17.27 -18.26
C VAL A 125 11.31 17.16 -18.05
N LYS A 126 11.97 16.23 -18.72
CA LYS A 126 13.45 16.09 -18.66
C LYS A 126 14.17 17.38 -19.10
N ARG A 127 13.72 18.02 -20.18
CA ARG A 127 14.29 19.31 -20.62
C ARG A 127 14.02 20.42 -19.61
N ALA A 128 12.82 20.47 -19.01
CA ALA A 128 12.48 21.47 -18.03
C ALA A 128 13.29 21.33 -16.74
N LEU A 129 13.54 20.09 -16.28
CA LEU A 129 14.43 19.82 -15.15
C LEU A 129 15.86 20.27 -15.44
N ALA A 130 16.38 20.00 -16.64
CA ALA A 130 17.70 20.47 -17.08
C ALA A 130 17.75 22.01 -17.21
N ALA A 131 16.62 22.68 -17.44
CA ALA A 131 16.48 24.13 -17.45
C ALA A 131 16.18 24.75 -16.08
N GLY A 132 16.20 23.95 -14.99
CA GLY A 132 16.06 24.43 -13.62
C GLY A 132 14.63 24.37 -13.06
N LEU A 133 13.73 23.56 -13.65
CA LEU A 133 12.41 23.30 -13.04
C LEU A 133 12.59 22.63 -11.66
N VAL A 134 12.02 23.24 -10.64
CA VAL A 134 11.92 22.66 -9.30
C VAL A 134 10.56 21.99 -9.15
N ILE A 135 10.57 20.75 -8.66
CA ILE A 135 9.37 19.96 -8.40
C ILE A 135 9.26 19.72 -6.91
N ASP A 136 8.18 20.21 -6.29
CA ASP A 136 7.83 19.95 -4.89
C ASP A 136 6.89 18.75 -4.76
N LEU A 137 6.75 18.19 -3.55
CA LEU A 137 5.88 17.04 -3.28
C LEU A 137 4.43 17.25 -3.70
N ASN A 138 3.89 18.46 -3.53
CA ASN A 138 2.51 18.80 -3.84
C ASN A 138 2.36 19.49 -5.21
N CYS A 139 3.29 19.26 -6.13
CA CYS A 139 3.25 19.81 -7.47
C CYS A 139 2.20 19.16 -8.36
N ARG A 140 1.66 19.96 -9.26
CA ARG A 140 1.18 19.52 -10.56
C ARG A 140 1.98 20.25 -11.63
N ILE A 141 2.59 19.53 -12.54
CA ILE A 141 3.35 20.12 -13.65
C ILE A 141 2.38 20.58 -14.72
N VAL A 142 2.46 21.84 -15.09
CA VAL A 142 1.59 22.46 -16.09
C VAL A 142 2.41 23.17 -17.16
N ARG A 143 1.80 23.43 -18.33
CA ARG A 143 2.41 24.24 -19.38
C ARG A 143 2.48 25.69 -18.91
N ASP A 144 3.66 26.28 -19.04
CA ASP A 144 3.93 27.67 -18.71
C ASP A 144 5.04 28.19 -19.63
N VAL A 145 4.68 29.02 -20.59
CA VAL A 145 5.63 29.54 -21.58
C VAL A 145 6.78 30.35 -21.00
N LYS A 146 6.60 30.86 -19.75
CA LYS A 146 7.63 31.61 -19.01
C LYS A 146 8.46 30.71 -18.08
N GLY A 147 8.01 29.48 -17.87
CA GLY A 147 8.67 28.54 -16.99
C GLY A 147 9.86 27.84 -17.64
N PRO A 148 10.74 27.23 -16.84
CA PRO A 148 11.87 26.47 -17.32
C PRO A 148 11.45 25.38 -18.30
N GLY A 149 11.99 25.38 -19.52
CA GLY A 149 11.62 24.44 -20.58
C GLY A 149 10.13 24.46 -20.99
N GLY A 150 9.41 25.55 -20.72
CA GLY A 150 7.98 25.72 -21.03
C GLY A 150 7.03 25.05 -20.03
N LEU A 151 7.49 24.73 -18.82
CA LEU A 151 6.72 24.08 -17.76
C LEU A 151 6.90 24.82 -16.41
N SER A 152 5.90 24.71 -15.54
CA SER A 152 6.02 25.15 -14.15
C SER A 152 5.37 24.14 -13.19
N CYS A 153 5.78 24.19 -11.91
CA CYS A 153 5.14 23.49 -10.82
C CYS A 153 3.99 24.34 -10.25
N GLN A 154 2.77 23.86 -10.41
CA GLN A 154 1.59 24.40 -9.73
C GLN A 154 1.40 23.64 -8.42
N ARG A 155 1.68 24.30 -7.29
CA ARG A 155 1.43 23.69 -5.97
C ARG A 155 -0.06 23.48 -5.73
N GLN A 156 -0.43 22.29 -5.28
CA GLN A 156 -1.81 21.95 -4.93
C GLN A 156 -2.13 22.50 -3.54
N THR A 157 -3.12 23.37 -3.46
CA THR A 157 -3.56 24.06 -2.23
C THR A 157 -5.07 24.20 -2.22
N VAL A 158 -5.63 24.76 -1.15
CA VAL A 158 -7.07 25.13 -1.08
C VAL A 158 -7.49 26.08 -2.19
N PHE A 159 -6.55 26.80 -2.79
CA PHE A 159 -6.80 27.76 -3.89
C PHE A 159 -6.67 27.12 -5.27
N THR A 160 -6.29 25.86 -5.35
CA THR A 160 -6.23 25.14 -6.63
C THR A 160 -7.63 25.09 -7.26
N PRO A 161 -7.80 25.54 -8.51
CA PRO A 161 -9.09 25.47 -9.18
C PRO A 161 -9.61 24.03 -9.31
N GLY A 162 -10.91 23.83 -9.13
CA GLY A 162 -11.56 22.55 -9.35
C GLY A 162 -11.74 21.68 -8.11
N PRO A 163 -11.88 20.37 -8.28
CA PRO A 163 -12.27 19.47 -7.18
C PRO A 163 -11.19 19.35 -6.08
N VAL A 164 -9.91 19.39 -6.45
CA VAL A 164 -8.79 19.24 -5.49
C VAL A 164 -8.82 20.38 -4.47
N GLY A 165 -8.86 21.64 -4.90
CA GLY A 165 -8.88 22.77 -3.98
C GLY A 165 -10.13 22.78 -3.09
N ARG A 166 -11.31 22.40 -3.65
CA ARG A 166 -12.53 22.28 -2.84
C ARG A 166 -12.42 21.19 -1.78
N ALA A 167 -11.81 20.05 -2.12
CA ALA A 167 -11.57 18.97 -1.15
C ALA A 167 -10.61 19.43 -0.04
N LEU A 168 -9.48 20.03 -0.40
CA LEU A 168 -8.50 20.55 0.56
C LEU A 168 -9.10 21.64 1.46
N LEU A 169 -9.98 22.49 0.92
CA LEU A 169 -10.68 23.51 1.72
C LEU A 169 -11.59 22.89 2.78
N ARG A 170 -12.30 21.80 2.45
CA ARG A 170 -13.10 21.04 3.42
C ARG A 170 -12.20 20.40 4.49
N VAL A 171 -11.09 19.75 4.10
CA VAL A 171 -10.12 19.19 5.02
C VAL A 171 -9.62 20.25 6.00
N VAL A 172 -9.27 21.44 5.54
CA VAL A 172 -8.86 22.56 6.40
C VAL A 172 -9.98 22.97 7.36
N GLY A 173 -11.24 22.98 6.92
CA GLY A 173 -12.39 23.23 7.78
C GLY A 173 -12.50 22.22 8.92
N GLU A 174 -12.41 20.93 8.61
CA GLU A 174 -12.47 19.87 9.64
C GLU A 174 -11.23 19.85 10.54
N LEU A 175 -10.04 20.10 10.03
CA LEU A 175 -8.84 20.25 10.84
C LEU A 175 -8.93 21.40 11.85
N ARG A 176 -9.54 22.54 11.48
CA ARG A 176 -9.79 23.65 12.42
C ARG A 176 -10.74 23.21 13.55
N ARG A 177 -11.77 22.44 13.23
CA ARG A 177 -12.66 21.87 14.23
C ARG A 177 -11.92 20.86 15.12
N ALA A 178 -11.17 19.91 14.52
CA ALA A 178 -10.39 18.92 15.24
C ALA A 178 -9.39 19.54 16.21
N LYS A 179 -8.76 20.68 15.84
CA LYS A 179 -7.82 21.40 16.71
C LYS A 179 -8.44 21.77 18.07
N SER A 180 -9.73 22.10 18.12
CA SER A 180 -10.41 22.46 19.38
C SER A 180 -10.60 21.28 20.33
N TYR A 181 -10.57 20.05 19.81
CA TYR A 181 -10.66 18.81 20.61
C TYR A 181 -9.29 18.22 20.96
N ALA A 182 -8.22 18.68 20.34
CA ALA A 182 -6.87 18.18 20.62
C ALA A 182 -6.42 18.62 22.03
N ALA A 183 -6.14 17.64 22.90
CA ALA A 183 -5.70 17.91 24.26
C ALA A 183 -4.19 18.23 24.32
N LEU A 184 -3.38 17.68 23.40
CA LEU A 184 -1.94 17.75 23.43
C LEU A 184 -1.43 18.91 22.54
N GLU A 185 -0.52 19.73 23.09
CA GLU A 185 0.02 20.89 22.36
C GLU A 185 0.79 20.51 21.09
N LEU A 186 1.50 19.37 21.10
CA LEU A 186 2.17 18.85 19.89
C LEU A 186 1.15 18.48 18.81
N GLN A 187 0.00 17.91 19.20
CA GLN A 187 -1.06 17.60 18.25
C GLN A 187 -1.70 18.86 17.67
N LYS A 188 -1.92 19.89 18.49
CA LYS A 188 -2.39 21.20 18.01
C LYS A 188 -1.42 21.82 17.01
N LYS A 189 -0.10 21.74 17.28
CA LYS A 189 0.96 22.20 16.35
C LYS A 189 0.97 21.40 15.06
N GLN A 190 0.85 20.07 15.13
CA GLN A 190 0.74 19.21 13.94
C GLN A 190 -0.43 19.65 13.06
N ILE A 191 -1.63 19.83 13.66
CA ILE A 191 -2.83 20.28 12.94
C ILE A 191 -2.59 21.65 12.31
N GLU A 192 -2.03 22.60 13.04
CA GLU A 192 -1.77 23.96 12.56
C GLU A 192 -0.81 23.99 11.37
N HIS A 193 0.30 23.26 11.46
CA HIS A 193 1.26 23.17 10.36
C HIS A 193 0.65 22.45 9.15
N THR A 194 -0.21 21.43 9.35
CA THR A 194 -0.94 20.78 8.26
C THR A 194 -1.89 21.77 7.58
N ILE A 195 -2.66 22.56 8.34
CA ILE A 195 -3.51 23.62 7.80
C ILE A 195 -2.69 24.65 7.00
N ASN A 196 -1.55 25.07 7.53
CA ASN A 196 -0.67 26.04 6.88
C ASN A 196 -0.12 25.48 5.56
N PHE A 197 0.27 24.20 5.54
CA PHE A 197 0.71 23.52 4.33
C PHE A 197 -0.40 23.50 3.26
N LEU A 198 -1.62 23.12 3.63
CA LEU A 198 -2.74 23.05 2.69
C LEU A 198 -3.16 24.43 2.16
N ASN A 199 -2.95 25.49 2.93
CA ASN A 199 -3.22 26.86 2.50
C ASN A 199 -2.09 27.42 1.61
N SER A 200 -0.83 27.28 2.02
CA SER A 200 0.30 27.94 1.35
C SER A 200 0.97 27.09 0.25
N GLY A 201 0.89 25.75 0.37
CA GLY A 201 1.65 24.83 -0.45
C GLY A 201 3.12 24.73 -0.10
N GLU A 202 3.57 25.41 0.97
CA GLU A 202 4.98 25.40 1.39
C GLU A 202 5.36 24.09 2.06
N VAL A 203 6.22 23.29 1.44
CA VAL A 203 6.66 21.97 1.92
C VAL A 203 7.26 22.05 3.32
N GLU A 204 7.89 23.18 3.68
CA GLU A 204 8.41 23.36 5.04
C GLU A 204 7.32 23.27 6.11
N GLN A 205 6.10 23.73 5.85
CA GLN A 205 4.98 23.55 6.77
C GLN A 205 4.63 22.07 6.95
N PHE A 206 4.67 21.29 5.86
CA PHE A 206 4.48 19.84 5.94
C PHE A 206 5.59 19.15 6.75
N ARG A 207 6.84 19.59 6.59
CA ARG A 207 7.97 19.11 7.39
C ARG A 207 7.76 19.38 8.88
N GLN A 208 7.33 20.59 9.25
CA GLN A 208 7.03 20.94 10.64
C GLN A 208 5.86 20.14 11.21
N ALA A 209 4.82 19.85 10.41
CA ALA A 209 3.74 18.96 10.81
C ALA A 209 4.27 17.55 11.13
N ASN A 210 5.15 17.01 10.27
CA ASN A 210 5.78 15.71 10.48
C ASN A 210 6.68 15.67 11.71
N ILE A 211 7.47 16.73 11.98
CA ILE A 211 8.30 16.85 13.18
C ILE A 211 7.42 16.82 14.45
N ALA A 212 6.35 17.60 14.47
CA ALA A 212 5.41 17.61 15.58
C ALA A 212 4.77 16.23 15.79
N TRP A 213 4.38 15.57 14.69
CA TRP A 213 3.80 14.22 14.68
C TRP A 213 4.76 13.15 15.22
N VAL A 214 6.02 13.16 14.79
CA VAL A 214 7.03 12.21 15.29
C VAL A 214 7.26 12.42 16.80
N ARG A 215 7.39 13.68 17.24
CA ARG A 215 7.61 14.04 18.66
C ARG A 215 6.40 13.70 19.55
N LEU A 216 5.20 13.70 18.98
CA LEU A 216 3.99 13.28 19.69
C LEU A 216 4.04 11.79 20.11
N GLY A 217 4.82 10.97 19.40
CA GLY A 217 4.98 9.55 19.74
C GLY A 217 3.65 8.81 19.75
N SER A 218 3.38 8.07 20.83
CA SER A 218 2.15 7.29 21.05
C SER A 218 1.17 7.94 22.04
N GLU A 219 1.35 9.22 22.36
CA GLU A 219 0.56 9.90 23.39
C GLU A 219 -0.86 10.23 22.94
N ALA A 220 -1.06 10.50 21.64
CA ALA A 220 -2.38 10.79 21.12
C ALA A 220 -3.21 9.52 20.95
N ARG A 221 -4.42 9.52 21.52
CA ARG A 221 -5.38 8.42 21.35
C ARG A 221 -5.91 8.34 19.92
N VAL A 222 -6.21 9.49 19.32
CA VAL A 222 -6.50 9.63 17.89
C VAL A 222 -5.26 10.20 17.24
N ASP A 223 -4.64 9.43 16.38
CA ASP A 223 -3.46 9.85 15.64
C ASP A 223 -3.84 10.02 14.16
N PHE A 224 -3.15 10.92 13.47
CA PHE A 224 -3.40 11.13 12.04
C PHE A 224 -2.14 11.53 11.31
N MET A 225 -2.10 11.21 10.03
CA MET A 225 -1.12 11.69 9.07
C MET A 225 -1.83 11.96 7.75
N MET A 226 -1.60 13.10 7.12
CA MET A 226 -2.16 13.41 5.81
C MET A 226 -1.31 14.43 5.06
N GLY A 227 -1.22 14.25 3.76
CA GLY A 227 -0.49 15.13 2.86
C GLY A 227 -0.16 14.47 1.53
N PHE A 228 0.78 15.06 0.81
CA PHE A 228 1.39 14.47 -0.37
C PHE A 228 2.64 13.72 0.10
N VAL A 229 2.62 12.39 0.05
CA VAL A 229 3.58 11.57 0.79
C VAL A 229 4.43 10.70 -0.12
N GLU A 230 3.85 9.67 -0.72
CA GLU A 230 4.59 8.68 -1.47
C GLU A 230 4.78 9.08 -2.93
N VAL A 231 6.00 8.88 -3.42
CA VAL A 231 6.41 9.35 -4.74
C VAL A 231 6.51 8.25 -5.80
N TYR A 232 6.19 7.00 -5.45
CA TYR A 232 6.32 5.87 -6.41
C TYR A 232 5.41 6.00 -7.64
N GLY A 233 4.30 6.74 -7.51
CA GLY A 233 3.38 7.01 -8.63
C GLY A 233 3.88 8.07 -9.60
N ASP A 234 4.96 8.77 -9.27
CA ASP A 234 5.52 9.82 -10.13
C ASP A 234 6.63 9.28 -11.04
N TYR A 235 6.58 9.70 -12.31
CA TYR A 235 7.60 9.40 -13.30
C TYR A 235 9.03 9.78 -12.87
N ASN A 236 9.18 10.90 -12.16
CA ASN A 236 10.46 11.41 -11.71
C ASN A 236 10.75 11.10 -10.23
N GLY A 237 9.86 10.41 -9.52
CA GLY A 237 10.00 10.10 -8.11
C GLY A 237 10.06 11.34 -7.20
N LYS A 238 9.33 12.41 -7.53
CA LYS A 238 9.37 13.70 -6.82
C LYS A 238 8.00 14.19 -6.35
N ILE A 239 6.94 13.93 -7.12
CA ILE A 239 5.58 14.36 -6.79
C ILE A 239 4.92 13.30 -5.93
N GLY A 240 4.45 13.72 -4.75
CA GLY A 240 3.74 12.85 -3.82
C GLY A 240 2.29 12.61 -4.24
N THR A 241 1.79 11.40 -4.01
CA THR A 241 0.36 11.12 -4.01
C THR A 241 -0.26 11.63 -2.71
N TRP A 242 -1.54 12.02 -2.77
CA TRP A 242 -2.27 12.37 -1.56
C TRP A 242 -2.54 11.11 -0.73
N GLU A 243 -2.14 11.16 0.53
CA GLU A 243 -2.44 10.12 1.50
C GLU A 243 -3.01 10.71 2.77
N SER A 244 -3.89 9.96 3.41
CA SER A 244 -4.53 10.37 4.65
C SER A 244 -4.84 9.14 5.48
N TYR A 245 -4.35 9.13 6.70
CA TYR A 245 -4.57 8.10 7.71
C TYR A 245 -5.14 8.74 8.96
N ILE A 246 -6.29 8.26 9.42
CA ILE A 246 -6.85 8.59 10.73
C ILE A 246 -7.02 7.27 11.48
N GLN A 247 -6.48 7.20 12.68
CA GLN A 247 -6.35 5.95 13.40
C GLN A 247 -6.54 6.12 14.91
N ILE A 248 -7.01 5.06 15.55
CA ILE A 248 -7.18 4.99 16.98
C ILE A 248 -6.09 4.09 17.57
N VAL A 249 -5.22 4.66 18.36
CA VAL A 249 -4.09 3.96 18.97
C VAL A 249 -4.60 2.99 20.04
N ASP A 250 -4.15 1.74 19.97
CA ASP A 250 -4.34 0.76 21.04
C ASP A 250 -3.19 0.88 22.05
N PRO A 251 -3.43 1.38 23.26
CA PRO A 251 -2.35 1.64 24.23
C PRO A 251 -1.78 0.35 24.84
N GLU A 252 -2.55 -0.73 24.87
CA GLU A 252 -2.09 -1.98 25.47
C GLU A 252 -1.15 -2.71 24.52
N ILE A 253 -1.58 -2.90 23.28
CA ILE A 253 -0.76 -3.53 22.24
C ILE A 253 0.45 -2.64 21.91
N THR A 254 0.29 -1.32 21.90
CA THR A 254 1.41 -0.38 21.70
C THR A 254 2.49 -0.54 22.77
N ARG A 255 2.13 -0.76 24.04
CA ARG A 255 3.14 -1.01 25.10
C ARG A 255 3.99 -2.25 24.84
N ALA A 256 3.40 -3.34 24.32
CA ALA A 256 4.15 -4.54 23.93
C ALA A 256 5.11 -4.24 22.77
N THR A 257 4.64 -3.48 21.79
CA THR A 257 5.41 -3.03 20.64
C THR A 257 6.60 -2.14 21.03
N VAL A 258 6.42 -1.26 22.00
CA VAL A 258 7.50 -0.42 22.54
C VAL A 258 8.61 -1.27 23.16
N LYS A 259 8.28 -2.41 23.80
CA LYS A 259 9.32 -3.33 24.31
C LYS A 259 10.16 -3.91 23.18
N LEU A 260 9.54 -4.26 22.05
CA LEU A 260 10.28 -4.70 20.86
C LEU A 260 11.18 -3.59 20.32
N ALA A 261 10.66 -2.38 20.17
CA ALA A 261 11.42 -1.22 19.70
C ALA A 261 12.62 -0.90 20.61
N ARG A 262 12.45 -1.00 21.94
CA ARG A 262 13.55 -0.89 22.91
C ARG A 262 14.59 -1.99 22.78
N SER A 263 14.25 -3.10 22.16
CA SER A 263 15.16 -4.22 21.87
C SER A 263 15.85 -4.08 20.50
N ALA A 264 15.69 -2.95 19.79
CA ALA A 264 16.23 -2.74 18.45
C ALA A 264 17.74 -3.00 18.38
N GLN A 265 18.54 -2.54 19.37
CA GLN A 265 19.98 -2.78 19.40
C GLN A 265 20.32 -4.28 19.53
N TYR A 266 19.55 -5.04 20.31
CA TYR A 266 19.74 -6.48 20.42
C TYR A 266 19.56 -7.20 19.07
N PHE A 267 18.52 -6.84 18.32
CA PHE A 267 18.30 -7.39 16.99
C PHE A 267 19.36 -6.91 15.99
N GLU A 268 19.71 -5.63 16.03
CA GLU A 268 20.76 -5.07 15.19
C GLU A 268 22.11 -5.78 15.39
N ASP A 269 22.47 -6.08 16.65
CA ASP A 269 23.70 -6.81 16.97
C ASP A 269 23.69 -8.25 16.40
N LYS A 270 22.53 -8.83 16.20
CA LYS A 270 22.34 -10.15 15.55
C LYS A 270 22.21 -10.09 14.03
N MET A 271 21.90 -8.92 13.46
CA MET A 271 21.76 -8.80 12.01
C MET A 271 23.03 -9.25 11.27
N PRO A 272 22.91 -9.91 10.11
CA PRO A 272 24.05 -10.41 9.36
C PRO A 272 24.75 -9.33 8.52
N TYR A 273 24.89 -8.13 9.07
CA TYR A 273 25.32 -6.93 8.35
C TYR A 273 26.82 -6.63 8.46
N GLY A 274 27.58 -7.40 9.24
CA GLY A 274 29.00 -7.15 9.45
C GLY A 274 29.24 -5.73 9.98
N LYS A 275 30.05 -4.95 9.28
CA LYS A 275 30.37 -3.56 9.64
C LYS A 275 29.21 -2.57 9.35
N TRP A 276 28.14 -2.99 8.68
CA TRP A 276 26.99 -2.16 8.34
C TRP A 276 25.89 -2.21 9.40
N LYS A 277 26.20 -2.63 10.61
CA LYS A 277 25.30 -2.57 11.76
C LYS A 277 25.16 -1.13 12.24
N LYS A 278 23.93 -0.77 12.59
CA LYS A 278 23.60 0.53 13.16
C LYS A 278 23.89 0.54 14.66
N ARG A 279 24.24 1.70 15.17
CA ARG A 279 24.30 1.95 16.61
C ARG A 279 23.20 2.92 16.97
N PHE A 280 22.34 2.50 17.88
CA PHE A 280 21.29 3.34 18.42
C PHE A 280 21.80 4.03 19.69
N ASP A 281 21.36 5.26 19.91
CA ASP A 281 21.63 5.95 21.16
C ASP A 281 21.03 5.19 22.34
N PRO A 282 21.70 5.16 23.51
CA PRO A 282 21.15 4.50 24.69
C PRO A 282 19.75 5.05 25.04
N GLY A 283 18.78 4.16 25.13
CA GLY A 283 17.38 4.50 25.40
C GLY A 283 16.57 4.92 24.15
N TYR A 284 17.17 4.98 22.97
CA TYR A 284 16.42 5.18 21.74
C TYR A 284 15.51 3.97 21.48
N ALA A 285 14.24 4.27 21.27
CA ALA A 285 13.28 3.31 20.75
C ALA A 285 12.52 4.02 19.63
N PRO A 286 12.52 3.49 18.39
CA PRO A 286 11.69 4.07 17.34
C PRO A 286 10.24 4.09 17.81
N PRO A 287 9.53 5.23 17.74
CA PRO A 287 8.14 5.29 18.08
C PRO A 287 7.36 4.29 17.22
N ALA A 288 6.61 3.42 17.85
CA ALA A 288 5.78 2.43 17.17
C ALA A 288 4.38 2.48 17.75
N LEU A 289 3.39 2.64 16.89
CA LEU A 289 1.98 2.66 17.22
C LEU A 289 1.32 1.41 16.69
N MET A 290 0.48 0.80 17.52
CA MET A 290 -0.47 -0.20 17.09
C MET A 290 -1.85 0.46 17.05
N ALA A 291 -2.44 0.53 15.87
CA ALA A 291 -3.64 1.32 15.69
C ALA A 291 -4.69 0.65 14.80
N TYR A 292 -5.95 0.86 15.14
CA TYR A 292 -7.09 0.57 14.29
C TYR A 292 -7.26 1.72 13.31
N TYR A 293 -7.20 1.45 12.02
CA TYR A 293 -7.42 2.49 11.02
C TYR A 293 -8.91 2.82 10.96
N PHE A 294 -9.23 4.06 11.32
CA PHE A 294 -10.57 4.59 11.18
C PHE A 294 -10.82 5.05 9.75
N GLN A 295 -9.81 5.63 9.11
CA GLN A 295 -9.84 6.06 7.72
C GLN A 295 -8.48 5.90 7.09
N GLU A 296 -8.47 5.45 5.83
CA GLU A 296 -7.30 5.38 4.99
C GLU A 296 -7.65 5.84 3.57
N ILE A 297 -6.89 6.79 3.07
CA ILE A 297 -6.85 7.15 1.65
C ILE A 297 -5.39 7.02 1.25
N ALA A 298 -5.08 6.04 0.44
CA ALA A 298 -3.75 5.78 -0.10
C ALA A 298 -3.88 5.02 -1.42
N ASP A 299 -2.80 4.98 -2.20
CA ASP A 299 -2.76 4.19 -3.44
C ASP A 299 -2.95 2.68 -3.19
N MET A 300 -2.56 2.22 -2.00
CA MET A 300 -2.71 0.84 -1.55
C MET A 300 -3.13 0.82 -0.09
N ARG A 301 -3.88 -0.20 0.32
CA ARG A 301 -4.09 -0.48 1.75
C ARG A 301 -2.80 -0.98 2.36
N SER A 302 -2.25 -0.21 3.28
CA SER A 302 -1.04 -0.59 4.00
C SER A 302 -1.37 -1.46 5.21
N SER A 303 -0.52 -2.44 5.51
CA SER A 303 -0.53 -3.14 6.80
C SER A 303 0.21 -2.36 7.89
N GLY A 304 0.96 -1.35 7.49
CA GLY A 304 1.69 -0.41 8.33
C GLY A 304 2.41 0.60 7.46
N TYR A 305 3.00 1.61 8.07
CA TYR A 305 3.86 2.57 7.40
C TYR A 305 4.92 3.14 8.33
N ASN A 306 6.04 3.54 7.75
CA ASN A 306 7.18 4.13 8.44
C ASN A 306 7.46 5.53 7.86
N LEU A 307 7.01 6.55 8.52
CA LEU A 307 7.08 7.94 8.06
C LEU A 307 7.74 8.87 9.10
N PRO A 308 8.23 10.04 8.70
CA PRO A 308 8.17 10.68 7.38
C PRO A 308 9.24 10.16 6.42
N ASN A 309 9.07 10.48 5.11
CA ASN A 309 10.04 10.20 4.06
C ASN A 309 11.09 11.32 3.88
N PHE A 310 11.31 12.17 4.88
CA PHE A 310 12.36 13.19 4.90
C PHE A 310 13.59 12.67 5.63
N ASP A 311 14.66 12.37 4.90
CA ASP A 311 15.87 11.72 5.44
C ASP A 311 16.51 12.49 6.60
N ASP A 312 16.55 13.81 6.52
CA ASP A 312 17.08 14.65 7.60
C ASP A 312 16.17 14.64 8.85
N ILE A 313 14.84 14.64 8.70
CA ILE A 313 13.93 14.49 9.84
C ILE A 313 14.11 13.10 10.46
N ARG A 314 14.19 12.06 9.64
CA ARG A 314 14.43 10.67 10.12
C ARG A 314 15.72 10.57 10.92
N ARG A 315 16.76 11.24 10.47
CA ARG A 315 18.07 11.26 11.13
C ARG A 315 18.08 12.08 12.41
N ASP A 316 17.54 13.31 12.38
CA ASP A 316 17.76 14.32 13.42
C ASP A 316 16.60 14.36 14.44
N VAL A 317 15.42 13.93 14.08
CA VAL A 317 14.22 13.88 14.92
C VAL A 317 13.74 12.45 15.14
N GLY A 318 13.80 11.61 14.10
CA GLY A 318 13.33 10.23 14.10
C GLY A 318 12.18 9.99 13.11
N PHE A 319 11.54 8.86 13.28
CA PHE A 319 10.41 8.42 12.48
C PHE A 319 9.40 7.71 13.36
N LYS A 320 8.19 7.53 12.86
CA LYS A 320 7.13 6.81 13.56
C LYS A 320 6.70 5.61 12.72
N ASN A 321 6.71 4.43 13.35
CA ASN A 321 6.12 3.23 12.79
C ASN A 321 4.66 3.16 13.21
N VAL A 322 3.77 3.03 12.27
CA VAL A 322 2.36 2.77 12.54
C VAL A 322 2.00 1.42 11.96
N ILE A 323 1.47 0.54 12.79
CA ILE A 323 1.14 -0.82 12.41
C ILE A 323 -0.37 -0.98 12.57
N ARG A 324 -0.99 -1.42 11.49
CA ARG A 324 -2.43 -1.64 11.44
C ARG A 324 -2.82 -2.85 12.27
N LEU A 325 -3.77 -2.64 13.16
CA LEU A 325 -4.52 -3.70 13.80
C LEU A 325 -5.75 -4.02 12.97
N ASP A 326 -6.03 -5.31 12.83
CA ASP A 326 -7.35 -5.74 12.37
C ASP A 326 -8.37 -5.33 13.42
N MET A 327 -9.55 -4.87 12.97
CA MET A 327 -10.62 -4.48 13.88
C MET A 327 -10.96 -5.62 14.84
N PRO A 328 -11.32 -5.32 16.09
CA PRO A 328 -11.71 -6.34 17.04
C PRO A 328 -12.83 -7.23 16.47
N GLY A 329 -12.53 -8.53 16.31
CA GLY A 329 -13.47 -9.50 15.75
C GLY A 329 -13.45 -9.66 14.23
N ALA A 330 -12.65 -8.91 13.48
CA ALA A 330 -12.51 -9.08 12.03
C ALA A 330 -12.04 -10.49 11.65
N ASP A 331 -11.16 -11.08 12.46
CA ASP A 331 -10.72 -12.49 12.32
C ASP A 331 -11.84 -13.52 12.54
N LYS A 332 -12.94 -13.09 13.17
CA LYS A 332 -14.16 -13.89 13.42
C LYS A 332 -15.26 -13.60 12.41
N ASP A 333 -15.12 -12.57 11.58
CA ASP A 333 -16.10 -12.25 10.55
C ASP A 333 -16.20 -13.43 9.55
N PRO A 334 -17.38 -14.07 9.42
CA PRO A 334 -17.54 -15.19 8.51
C PRO A 334 -17.28 -14.83 7.05
N ALA A 335 -17.57 -13.61 6.63
CA ALA A 335 -17.34 -13.15 5.26
C ALA A 335 -15.85 -12.99 4.96
N GLU A 336 -15.11 -12.32 5.86
CA GLU A 336 -13.66 -12.18 5.73
C GLU A 336 -12.97 -13.56 5.79
N ARG A 337 -13.39 -14.39 6.77
CA ARG A 337 -12.86 -15.75 6.90
C ARG A 337 -13.05 -16.57 5.63
N ARG A 338 -14.24 -16.51 5.02
CA ARG A 338 -14.56 -17.22 3.78
C ARG A 338 -13.64 -16.83 2.63
N VAL A 339 -13.36 -15.54 2.47
CA VAL A 339 -12.47 -15.03 1.43
C VAL A 339 -11.05 -15.58 1.58
N PHE A 340 -10.51 -15.53 2.80
CA PHE A 340 -9.19 -16.13 3.05
C PHE A 340 -9.20 -17.64 2.92
N GLU A 341 -10.29 -18.29 3.31
CA GLU A 341 -10.45 -19.74 3.15
C GLU A 341 -10.44 -20.16 1.68
N GLU A 342 -11.18 -19.47 0.81
CA GLU A 342 -11.17 -19.70 -0.63
C GLU A 342 -9.77 -19.46 -1.23
N ALA A 343 -9.11 -18.37 -0.86
CA ALA A 343 -7.77 -18.06 -1.34
C ALA A 343 -6.72 -19.07 -0.86
N PHE A 344 -6.78 -19.50 0.40
CA PHE A 344 -5.83 -20.47 0.94
C PHE A 344 -6.06 -21.86 0.37
N LYS A 345 -7.33 -22.28 0.19
CA LYS A 345 -7.66 -23.54 -0.50
C LYS A 345 -7.11 -23.57 -1.93
N GLU A 346 -7.00 -22.41 -2.58
CA GLU A 346 -6.50 -22.32 -3.95
C GLU A 346 -4.96 -22.25 -4.03
N PHE A 347 -4.30 -21.59 -3.08
CA PHE A 347 -2.88 -21.26 -3.20
C PHE A 347 -1.99 -21.85 -2.11
N MET A 348 -2.51 -22.75 -1.28
CA MET A 348 -1.73 -23.46 -0.26
C MET A 348 -1.99 -24.97 -0.32
N PRO A 349 -1.06 -25.81 0.16
CA PRO A 349 -1.33 -27.23 0.37
C PRO A 349 -2.55 -27.45 1.28
N ALA A 350 -3.44 -28.34 0.92
CA ALA A 350 -4.70 -28.59 1.66
C ALA A 350 -4.48 -28.89 3.14
N SER A 351 -3.43 -29.63 3.45
CA SER A 351 -3.02 -29.99 4.82
C SER A 351 -2.65 -28.79 5.70
N LEU A 352 -2.32 -27.63 5.11
CA LEU A 352 -1.89 -26.43 5.83
C LEU A 352 -3.01 -25.38 6.03
N VAL A 353 -4.09 -25.46 5.26
CA VAL A 353 -5.15 -24.42 5.21
C VAL A 353 -5.78 -24.19 6.57
N ALA A 354 -6.18 -25.24 7.28
CA ALA A 354 -6.85 -25.10 8.58
C ALA A 354 -5.97 -24.37 9.60
N ARG A 355 -4.69 -24.76 9.70
CA ARG A 355 -3.70 -24.13 10.59
C ARG A 355 -3.45 -22.66 10.21
N ALA A 356 -3.33 -22.40 8.91
CA ALA A 356 -3.14 -21.04 8.42
C ALA A 356 -4.34 -20.14 8.77
N LEU A 357 -5.58 -20.59 8.57
CA LEU A 357 -6.78 -19.85 8.92
C LEU A 357 -6.90 -19.56 10.42
N GLU A 358 -6.55 -20.54 11.26
CA GLU A 358 -6.60 -20.38 12.71
C GLU A 358 -5.64 -19.31 13.22
N HIS A 359 -4.45 -19.25 12.66
CA HIS A 359 -3.35 -18.43 13.19
C HIS A 359 -3.01 -17.21 12.30
N ARG A 360 -3.70 -17.02 11.14
CA ARG A 360 -3.35 -16.02 10.12
C ARG A 360 -3.21 -14.59 10.66
N ALA A 361 -4.20 -14.14 11.42
CA ALA A 361 -4.26 -12.76 11.89
C ALA A 361 -3.06 -12.44 12.79
N ARG A 362 -2.73 -13.36 13.70
CA ARG A 362 -1.61 -13.19 14.62
C ARG A 362 -0.26 -13.31 13.92
N ALA A 363 -0.10 -14.29 13.03
CA ALA A 363 1.14 -14.47 12.27
C ALA A 363 1.42 -13.25 11.36
N ARG A 364 0.41 -12.78 10.62
CA ARG A 364 0.51 -11.59 9.77
C ARG A 364 0.90 -10.36 10.57
N ARG A 365 0.21 -10.10 11.69
CA ARG A 365 0.50 -8.95 12.57
C ARG A 365 1.95 -8.96 13.05
N LEU A 366 2.48 -10.12 13.43
CA LEU A 366 3.85 -10.25 13.90
C LEU A 366 4.87 -10.07 12.78
N VAL A 367 4.61 -10.58 11.57
CA VAL A 367 5.45 -10.30 10.40
C VAL A 367 5.52 -8.79 10.15
N THR A 368 4.37 -8.11 10.08
CA THR A 368 4.32 -6.65 9.88
C THR A 368 5.05 -5.90 11.00
N LEU A 369 4.84 -6.29 12.25
CA LEU A 369 5.52 -5.68 13.41
C LEU A 369 7.04 -5.74 13.29
N LEU A 370 7.58 -6.91 12.94
CA LEU A 370 9.01 -7.10 12.77
C LEU A 370 9.54 -6.42 11.52
N HIS A 371 8.78 -6.44 10.42
CA HIS A 371 9.09 -5.74 9.17
C HIS A 371 9.30 -4.24 9.41
N GLU A 372 8.36 -3.58 10.10
CA GLU A 372 8.43 -2.14 10.34
C GLU A 372 9.51 -1.78 11.37
N ILE A 373 9.55 -2.48 12.51
CA ILE A 373 10.40 -2.07 13.65
C ILE A 373 11.84 -2.48 13.44
N ILE A 374 12.10 -3.75 13.14
CA ILE A 374 13.47 -4.25 13.01
C ILE A 374 13.93 -4.36 11.55
N GLY A 375 13.00 -4.47 10.59
CA GLY A 375 13.31 -4.49 9.17
C GLY A 375 13.80 -3.13 8.68
N HIS A 376 12.89 -2.21 8.45
CA HIS A 376 13.24 -0.85 7.97
C HIS A 376 14.14 -0.08 8.93
N GLY A 377 14.01 -0.32 10.23
CA GLY A 377 14.82 0.36 11.25
C GLY A 377 16.30 0.00 11.24
N SER A 378 16.70 -1.13 10.62
CA SER A 378 18.04 -1.72 10.76
C SER A 378 19.02 -1.35 9.65
N GLY A 379 20.32 -1.55 9.96
CA GLY A 379 21.41 -1.40 9.01
C GLY A 379 21.81 0.04 8.73
N THR A 380 23.05 0.21 8.29
CA THR A 380 23.60 1.48 7.82
C THR A 380 24.30 1.27 6.47
N TYR A 381 24.76 2.35 5.86
CA TYR A 381 25.39 2.33 4.54
C TYR A 381 26.62 3.25 4.49
N ASP A 382 27.45 3.08 3.46
CA ASP A 382 28.60 3.92 3.21
C ASP A 382 28.16 5.28 2.64
N ARG A 383 28.09 6.28 3.51
CA ARG A 383 27.67 7.63 3.12
C ARG A 383 28.54 8.27 2.05
N THR A 384 29.79 7.81 1.90
CA THR A 384 30.70 8.33 0.85
C THR A 384 30.27 7.90 -0.56
N LYS A 385 29.40 6.91 -0.66
CA LYS A 385 28.84 6.40 -1.92
C LYS A 385 27.58 7.12 -2.36
N TYR A 386 26.99 7.93 -1.47
CA TYR A 386 25.72 8.62 -1.70
C TYR A 386 25.93 10.14 -1.60
N GLY A 387 25.15 10.90 -2.34
CA GLY A 387 25.11 12.35 -2.20
C GLY A 387 24.62 12.77 -0.80
N ALA A 388 24.96 13.95 -0.36
CA ALA A 388 24.65 14.44 1.01
C ALA A 388 23.14 14.41 1.34
N THR A 389 22.29 14.59 0.32
CA THR A 389 20.82 14.59 0.42
C THR A 389 20.16 13.48 -0.36
N GLU A 390 20.95 12.55 -0.90
CA GLU A 390 20.44 11.47 -1.76
C GLU A 390 19.86 10.35 -0.90
N ASP A 391 18.62 9.98 -1.17
CA ASP A 391 17.99 8.81 -0.56
C ASP A 391 18.61 7.51 -1.12
N PRO A 392 19.09 6.59 -0.28
CA PRO A 392 19.72 5.36 -0.71
C PRO A 392 18.84 4.46 -1.59
N ILE A 393 17.52 4.47 -1.36
CA ILE A 393 16.57 3.65 -2.12
C ILE A 393 16.47 4.19 -3.55
N SER A 394 16.25 5.50 -3.67
CA SER A 394 16.18 6.18 -4.97
C SER A 394 17.49 6.09 -5.75
N ALA A 395 18.62 6.14 -5.04
CA ALA A 395 19.96 6.05 -5.62
C ALA A 395 20.30 4.68 -6.26
N LEU A 396 19.60 3.62 -5.82
CA LEU A 396 19.73 2.27 -6.39
C LEU A 396 18.79 2.02 -7.58
N GLY A 397 18.13 3.09 -8.05
CA GLY A 397 17.12 3.02 -9.10
C GLY A 397 15.72 2.78 -8.52
N ALA A 398 14.75 3.59 -8.96
CA ALA A 398 13.44 3.71 -8.31
C ALA A 398 12.73 2.36 -8.07
N ALA A 399 12.76 1.42 -9.03
CA ALA A 399 12.15 0.11 -8.83
C ALA A 399 13.08 -0.89 -8.13
N GLY A 400 14.38 -0.89 -8.43
CA GLY A 400 15.31 -1.83 -7.79
C GLY A 400 15.53 -1.53 -6.33
N GLY A 401 15.67 -0.26 -5.97
CA GLY A 401 15.86 0.19 -4.59
C GLY A 401 14.67 -0.15 -3.70
N SER A 402 13.45 0.08 -4.15
CA SER A 402 12.24 -0.29 -3.41
C SER A 402 12.13 -1.80 -3.21
N VAL A 403 12.37 -2.61 -4.24
CA VAL A 403 12.40 -4.08 -4.13
C VAL A 403 13.41 -4.53 -3.08
N LEU A 404 14.61 -3.94 -3.10
CA LEU A 404 15.67 -4.27 -2.14
C LEU A 404 15.23 -3.94 -0.72
N GLU A 405 14.65 -2.75 -0.50
CA GLU A 405 14.31 -2.28 0.85
C GLU A 405 13.15 -3.07 1.44
N GLU A 406 12.08 -3.29 0.69
CA GLU A 406 10.93 -4.08 1.14
C GLU A 406 11.33 -5.54 1.40
N GLN A 407 12.11 -6.14 0.49
CA GLN A 407 12.57 -7.50 0.70
C GLN A 407 13.54 -7.62 1.86
N ARG A 408 14.38 -6.61 2.11
CA ARG A 408 15.28 -6.57 3.28
C ARG A 408 14.47 -6.54 4.58
N ALA A 409 13.40 -5.76 4.64
CA ALA A 409 12.53 -5.67 5.80
C ALA A 409 11.77 -7.00 6.03
N ASP A 410 11.22 -7.60 4.99
CA ASP A 410 10.59 -8.93 5.06
C ASP A 410 11.56 -10.01 5.57
N LEU A 411 12.77 -10.05 5.01
CA LEU A 411 13.78 -11.04 5.41
C LEU A 411 14.23 -10.85 6.86
N ALA A 412 14.33 -9.62 7.36
CA ALA A 412 14.59 -9.36 8.76
C ALA A 412 13.46 -9.92 9.64
N ALA A 413 12.20 -9.67 9.26
CA ALA A 413 11.04 -10.23 9.96
C ALA A 413 11.07 -11.77 10.00
N LEU A 414 11.27 -12.41 8.85
CA LEU A 414 11.33 -13.87 8.75
C LEU A 414 12.53 -14.47 9.51
N SER A 415 13.70 -13.81 9.46
CA SER A 415 14.91 -14.30 10.13
C SER A 415 14.80 -14.31 11.65
N PHE A 416 14.10 -13.32 12.22
CA PHE A 416 14.03 -13.13 13.68
C PHE A 416 12.65 -13.41 14.27
N PHE A 417 11.73 -13.98 13.50
CA PHE A 417 10.35 -14.18 13.92
C PHE A 417 10.24 -14.93 15.26
N ASN A 418 10.96 -16.02 15.42
CA ASN A 418 10.95 -16.86 16.63
C ASN A 418 12.20 -16.68 17.51
N ASP A 419 12.88 -15.52 17.41
CA ASP A 419 14.03 -15.23 18.28
C ASP A 419 13.64 -15.33 19.76
N PRO A 420 14.46 -15.94 20.64
CA PRO A 420 14.16 -16.07 22.06
C PRO A 420 13.82 -14.75 22.75
N LYS A 421 14.33 -13.63 22.24
CA LYS A 421 14.00 -12.29 22.74
C LYS A 421 12.50 -11.99 22.65
N MET A 422 11.82 -12.53 21.65
CA MET A 422 10.38 -12.34 21.47
C MET A 422 9.57 -13.00 22.61
N VAL A 423 10.08 -14.11 23.16
CA VAL A 423 9.49 -14.74 24.36
C VAL A 423 9.83 -13.92 25.61
N GLU A 424 11.11 -13.50 25.74
CA GLU A 424 11.58 -12.69 26.88
C GLU A 424 10.76 -11.40 27.07
N ILE A 425 10.46 -10.70 25.98
CA ILE A 425 9.68 -9.44 26.03
C ILE A 425 8.16 -9.65 26.09
N GLY A 426 7.69 -10.91 26.06
CA GLY A 426 6.29 -11.29 26.21
C GLY A 426 5.44 -11.18 24.93
N ILE A 427 6.06 -11.18 23.75
CA ILE A 427 5.35 -11.26 22.45
C ILE A 427 4.79 -12.68 22.26
N PHE A 428 5.59 -13.71 22.59
CA PHE A 428 5.16 -15.10 22.63
C PHE A 428 5.13 -15.60 24.07
N LYS A 429 4.22 -16.53 24.35
CA LYS A 429 4.11 -17.19 25.67
C LYS A 429 5.31 -18.12 25.94
N ASN A 430 5.79 -18.79 24.88
CA ASN A 430 6.90 -19.74 24.95
C ASN A 430 7.46 -20.03 23.55
N ALA A 431 8.55 -20.79 23.47
CA ALA A 431 9.21 -21.16 22.22
C ALA A 431 8.32 -21.99 21.28
N ALA A 432 7.49 -22.88 21.81
CA ALA A 432 6.60 -23.70 20.97
C ALA A 432 5.57 -22.86 20.22
N GLU A 433 5.01 -21.85 20.86
CA GLU A 433 4.12 -20.89 20.20
C GLU A 433 4.87 -20.05 19.14
N ALA A 434 6.11 -19.63 19.44
CA ALA A 434 6.95 -18.89 18.52
C ALA A 434 7.24 -19.71 17.25
N ASP A 435 7.59 -21.00 17.41
CA ASP A 435 7.86 -21.91 16.29
C ASP A 435 6.60 -22.22 15.48
N LEU A 436 5.45 -22.43 16.13
CA LEU A 436 4.18 -22.65 15.45
C LEU A 436 3.85 -21.45 14.55
N LEU A 437 3.87 -20.24 15.11
CA LEU A 437 3.52 -19.04 14.38
C LEU A 437 4.54 -18.67 13.30
N ARG A 438 5.85 -18.96 13.51
CA ARG A 438 6.85 -18.87 12.46
C ARG A 438 6.51 -19.77 11.27
N ASN A 439 6.18 -21.03 11.55
CA ASN A 439 5.85 -21.99 10.49
C ASN A 439 4.62 -21.50 9.70
N VAL A 440 3.59 -21.03 10.40
CA VAL A 440 2.41 -20.43 9.75
C VAL A 440 2.79 -19.22 8.91
N ALA A 441 3.62 -18.31 9.43
CA ALA A 441 4.07 -17.14 8.69
C ALA A 441 4.81 -17.53 7.40
N TYR A 442 5.66 -18.56 7.44
CA TYR A 442 6.41 -19.05 6.29
C TYR A 442 5.51 -19.70 5.23
N ASP A 443 4.56 -20.55 5.67
CA ASP A 443 3.57 -21.15 4.78
C ASP A 443 2.71 -20.07 4.10
N MET A 444 2.26 -19.08 4.88
CA MET A 444 1.50 -17.95 4.37
C MET A 444 2.32 -17.07 3.42
N TYR A 445 3.61 -16.87 3.67
CA TYR A 445 4.48 -16.12 2.77
C TYR A 445 4.47 -16.72 1.36
N LEU A 446 4.58 -18.04 1.24
CA LEU A 446 4.54 -18.74 -0.04
C LEU A 446 3.14 -18.67 -0.68
N GLY A 447 2.09 -18.98 0.08
CA GLY A 447 0.71 -19.00 -0.42
C GLY A 447 0.21 -17.61 -0.84
N THR A 448 0.49 -16.59 -0.04
CA THR A 448 0.11 -15.21 -0.37
C THR A 448 0.90 -14.63 -1.53
N SER A 449 2.12 -15.12 -1.80
CA SER A 449 2.86 -14.73 -3.02
C SER A 449 2.19 -15.23 -4.29
N LEU A 450 1.63 -16.44 -4.29
CA LEU A 450 0.83 -16.97 -5.40
C LEU A 450 -0.49 -16.19 -5.55
N LEU A 451 -1.17 -15.92 -4.45
CA LEU A 451 -2.38 -15.10 -4.44
C LEU A 451 -2.09 -13.70 -5.00
N ARG A 452 -0.98 -13.08 -4.62
CA ARG A 452 -0.57 -11.78 -5.12
C ARG A 452 -0.29 -11.82 -6.62
N LEU A 453 0.45 -12.82 -7.11
CA LEU A 453 0.66 -13.03 -8.54
C LEU A 453 -0.66 -13.16 -9.31
N SER A 454 -1.62 -13.91 -8.78
CA SER A 454 -2.93 -14.08 -9.42
C SER A 454 -3.73 -12.77 -9.53
N ARG A 455 -3.61 -11.90 -8.54
CA ARG A 455 -4.28 -10.58 -8.50
C ARG A 455 -3.60 -9.56 -9.40
N GLU A 456 -2.31 -9.42 -9.24
CA GLU A 456 -1.51 -8.39 -9.91
C GLU A 456 -1.22 -8.76 -11.36
N ARG A 457 -1.22 -10.04 -11.69
CA ARG A 457 -0.81 -10.59 -12.99
C ARG A 457 0.57 -10.11 -13.43
N SER A 458 1.40 -9.77 -12.46
CA SER A 458 2.72 -9.18 -12.61
C SER A 458 3.51 -9.42 -11.35
N ILE A 459 4.84 -9.39 -11.46
CA ILE A 459 5.75 -9.35 -10.31
C ILE A 459 6.55 -8.05 -10.28
N ALA A 460 6.11 -7.01 -11.00
CA ALA A 460 6.85 -5.75 -11.10
C ALA A 460 6.74 -4.86 -9.86
N GLU A 461 5.70 -5.05 -9.03
CA GLU A 461 5.54 -4.35 -7.76
C GLU A 461 6.65 -4.77 -6.78
N ALA A 462 7.09 -3.83 -5.94
CA ALA A 462 8.28 -3.99 -5.08
C ALA A 462 8.25 -5.25 -4.20
N HIS A 463 7.18 -5.44 -3.45
CA HIS A 463 7.01 -6.63 -2.59
C HIS A 463 6.88 -7.90 -3.44
N SER A 464 6.10 -7.88 -4.50
CA SER A 464 5.91 -9.04 -5.37
C SER A 464 7.23 -9.50 -5.98
N ARG A 465 8.04 -8.58 -6.47
CA ARG A 465 9.35 -8.90 -7.03
C ARG A 465 10.34 -9.40 -5.97
N GLY A 466 10.31 -8.79 -4.78
CA GLY A 466 11.08 -9.23 -3.64
C GLY A 466 10.69 -10.66 -3.19
N HIS A 467 9.40 -10.95 -3.11
CA HIS A 467 8.91 -12.29 -2.80
C HIS A 467 9.42 -13.34 -3.80
N TRP A 468 9.34 -13.05 -5.12
CA TRP A 468 9.83 -13.98 -6.14
C TRP A 468 11.35 -14.13 -6.15
N LEU A 469 12.09 -13.08 -5.83
CA LEU A 469 13.53 -13.18 -5.58
C LEU A 469 13.84 -14.23 -4.50
N PHE A 470 13.11 -14.19 -3.38
CA PHE A 470 13.33 -15.12 -2.27
C PHE A 470 12.80 -16.53 -2.57
N ILE A 471 11.61 -16.64 -3.17
CA ILE A 471 11.02 -17.94 -3.57
C ILE A 471 11.96 -18.71 -4.50
N ASN A 472 12.48 -18.05 -5.54
CA ASN A 472 13.40 -18.71 -6.48
C ASN A 472 14.72 -19.12 -5.81
N ARG A 473 15.16 -18.37 -4.80
CA ARG A 473 16.27 -18.79 -3.95
C ARG A 473 15.93 -20.01 -3.10
N LEU A 474 14.76 -20.05 -2.48
CA LEU A 474 14.29 -21.18 -1.67
C LEU A 474 14.13 -22.45 -2.50
N LEU A 475 13.59 -22.35 -3.71
CA LEU A 475 13.48 -23.46 -4.66
C LEU A 475 14.87 -23.98 -5.05
N ALA A 476 15.80 -23.11 -5.40
CA ALA A 476 17.16 -23.47 -5.74
C ALA A 476 17.94 -24.12 -4.56
N ALA A 477 17.66 -23.68 -3.33
CA ALA A 477 18.25 -24.24 -2.14
C ALA A 477 17.56 -25.55 -1.69
N GLY A 478 16.38 -25.90 -2.23
CA GLY A 478 15.56 -27.02 -1.76
C GLY A 478 14.95 -26.78 -0.36
N ALA A 479 14.76 -25.53 0.02
CA ALA A 479 14.03 -25.16 1.25
C ALA A 479 12.53 -25.10 1.02
N ALA A 480 12.11 -24.86 -0.21
CA ALA A 480 10.73 -24.96 -0.67
C ALA A 480 10.67 -25.82 -1.93
N ARG A 481 9.48 -26.31 -2.26
CA ARG A 481 9.23 -27.06 -3.50
C ARG A 481 7.80 -26.83 -4.00
N TRP A 482 7.59 -27.12 -5.27
CA TRP A 482 6.26 -27.26 -5.84
C TRP A 482 5.63 -28.58 -5.41
N VAL A 483 4.39 -28.53 -4.95
CA VAL A 483 3.57 -29.69 -4.57
C VAL A 483 2.19 -29.56 -5.19
N ALA A 484 1.42 -30.65 -5.23
CA ALA A 484 0.02 -30.58 -5.59
C ALA A 484 -0.79 -29.94 -4.45
N ARG A 485 -1.74 -29.07 -4.78
CA ARG A 485 -2.61 -28.37 -3.84
C ARG A 485 -3.45 -29.32 -2.98
N ASP A 486 -3.94 -30.41 -3.58
CA ASP A 486 -4.77 -31.43 -2.97
C ASP A 486 -3.97 -32.56 -2.28
N ASP A 487 -2.68 -32.33 -2.04
CA ASP A 487 -1.73 -33.31 -1.47
C ASP A 487 -1.61 -34.60 -2.32
N SER A 488 -2.05 -34.58 -3.58
CA SER A 488 -1.88 -35.72 -4.51
C SER A 488 -0.42 -35.88 -4.96
N ALA A 489 -0.08 -37.07 -5.47
CA ALA A 489 1.27 -37.33 -5.95
C ALA A 489 1.61 -36.65 -7.29
N SER A 490 0.60 -36.24 -8.06
CA SER A 490 0.77 -35.64 -9.39
C SER A 490 0.74 -34.13 -9.33
N VAL A 491 1.87 -33.48 -9.62
CA VAL A 491 2.00 -32.02 -9.70
C VAL A 491 1.85 -31.58 -11.15
N THR A 492 0.86 -30.75 -11.44
CA THR A 492 0.60 -30.15 -12.75
C THR A 492 0.63 -28.61 -12.63
N ASP A 493 0.61 -27.91 -13.75
CA ASP A 493 0.54 -26.44 -13.73
C ASP A 493 -0.78 -25.94 -13.07
N ASP A 494 -1.87 -26.69 -13.22
CA ASP A 494 -3.19 -26.29 -12.72
C ASP A 494 -3.41 -26.61 -11.23
N ASN A 495 -2.62 -27.49 -10.61
CA ASN A 495 -2.77 -27.82 -9.19
C ASN A 495 -1.55 -27.48 -8.32
N ARG A 496 -0.45 -26.99 -8.90
CA ARG A 496 0.75 -26.71 -8.13
C ARG A 496 0.62 -25.52 -7.19
N VAL A 497 1.16 -25.71 -6.00
CA VAL A 497 1.35 -24.67 -4.99
C VAL A 497 2.73 -24.83 -4.36
N LEU A 498 3.17 -23.83 -3.63
CA LEU A 498 4.46 -23.84 -2.94
C LEU A 498 4.31 -24.41 -1.51
N ALA A 499 5.23 -25.27 -1.11
CA ALA A 499 5.33 -25.77 0.25
C ALA A 499 6.74 -25.57 0.81
N VAL A 500 6.83 -25.21 2.10
CA VAL A 500 8.09 -25.25 2.84
C VAL A 500 8.46 -26.70 3.10
N VAL A 501 9.67 -27.08 2.72
CA VAL A 501 10.22 -28.43 2.95
C VAL A 501 10.98 -28.49 4.28
N ASP A 502 11.71 -27.42 4.55
CA ASP A 502 12.57 -27.29 5.73
C ASP A 502 12.52 -25.84 6.25
N TYR A 503 11.83 -25.65 7.36
CA TYR A 503 11.65 -24.34 7.99
C TYR A 503 12.97 -23.75 8.51
N ALA A 504 13.88 -24.57 9.02
CA ALA A 504 15.19 -24.11 9.47
C ALA A 504 16.05 -23.64 8.30
N LYS A 505 16.00 -24.38 7.18
CA LYS A 505 16.69 -24.02 5.96
C LYS A 505 16.11 -22.74 5.32
N MET A 506 14.78 -22.57 5.33
CA MET A 506 14.14 -21.34 4.88
C MET A 506 14.63 -20.15 5.72
N GLN A 507 14.71 -20.29 7.05
CA GLN A 507 15.26 -19.26 7.94
C GLN A 507 16.73 -18.96 7.64
N ALA A 508 17.55 -19.98 7.42
CA ALA A 508 18.94 -19.79 7.06
C ALA A 508 19.13 -19.05 5.71
N GLU A 509 18.28 -19.35 4.72
CA GLU A 509 18.33 -18.65 3.43
C GLU A 509 17.82 -17.21 3.53
N SER A 510 16.85 -16.91 4.43
CA SER A 510 16.44 -15.53 4.70
C SER A 510 17.60 -14.71 5.27
N VAL A 511 18.35 -15.25 6.21
CA VAL A 511 19.55 -14.60 6.79
C VAL A 511 20.62 -14.33 5.71
N LYS A 512 20.88 -15.31 4.84
CA LYS A 512 21.89 -15.15 3.77
C LYS A 512 21.49 -14.08 2.75
N LEU A 513 20.23 -14.08 2.30
CA LEU A 513 19.75 -13.06 1.37
C LEU A 513 19.70 -11.68 2.01
N LEU A 514 19.31 -11.60 3.28
CA LEU A 514 19.34 -10.37 4.06
C LEU A 514 20.75 -9.74 4.09
N ALA A 515 21.79 -10.53 4.32
CA ALA A 515 23.19 -10.09 4.29
C ALA A 515 23.61 -9.56 2.90
N GLU A 516 23.18 -10.25 1.85
CA GLU A 516 23.46 -9.88 0.46
C GLU A 516 22.81 -8.55 0.11
N LEU A 517 21.52 -8.39 0.38
CA LEU A 517 20.78 -7.15 0.08
C LEU A 517 21.33 -5.96 0.89
N GLN A 518 21.66 -6.16 2.17
CA GLN A 518 22.27 -5.11 2.98
C GLN A 518 23.62 -4.69 2.42
N THR A 519 24.41 -5.61 1.90
CA THR A 519 25.70 -5.29 1.29
C THR A 519 25.53 -4.49 0.00
N LEU A 520 24.57 -4.87 -0.86
CA LEU A 520 24.24 -4.13 -2.08
C LEU A 520 23.81 -2.70 -1.76
N LYS A 521 22.94 -2.53 -0.76
CA LYS A 521 22.51 -1.21 -0.25
C LYS A 521 23.71 -0.43 0.27
N ALA A 522 24.48 -1.02 1.17
CA ALA A 522 25.57 -0.32 1.87
C ALA A 522 26.65 0.19 0.92
N LEU A 523 26.92 -0.51 -0.16
CA LEU A 523 27.95 -0.19 -1.15
C LEU A 523 27.43 0.54 -2.38
N ARG A 524 26.14 0.87 -2.46
CA ARG A 524 25.49 1.44 -3.66
C ARG A 524 25.77 0.60 -4.92
N ASN A 525 25.63 -0.71 -4.81
CA ASN A 525 25.91 -1.61 -5.93
C ASN A 525 24.65 -1.83 -6.78
N GLU A 526 24.28 -0.80 -7.56
CA GLU A 526 23.14 -0.83 -8.46
C GLU A 526 23.26 -1.94 -9.53
N ALA A 527 24.46 -2.12 -10.11
CA ALA A 527 24.70 -3.15 -11.13
C ALA A 527 24.50 -4.57 -10.56
N GLY A 528 25.00 -4.82 -9.32
CA GLY A 528 24.80 -6.08 -8.63
C GLY A 528 23.32 -6.35 -8.32
N LEU A 529 22.60 -5.34 -7.86
CA LEU A 529 21.16 -5.45 -7.60
C LEU A 529 20.38 -5.76 -8.89
N ARG A 530 20.67 -5.06 -9.97
CA ARG A 530 20.04 -5.28 -11.28
C ARG A 530 20.30 -6.70 -11.78
N SER A 531 21.53 -7.19 -11.67
CA SER A 531 21.91 -8.56 -12.05
C SER A 531 21.17 -9.61 -11.19
N LEU A 532 21.09 -9.39 -9.88
CA LEU A 532 20.39 -10.28 -8.95
C LEU A 532 18.90 -10.38 -9.31
N LEU A 533 18.23 -9.24 -9.53
CA LEU A 533 16.83 -9.19 -9.91
C LEU A 533 16.56 -9.79 -11.29
N ALA A 534 17.44 -9.54 -12.27
CA ALA A 534 17.31 -10.12 -13.60
C ALA A 534 17.46 -11.63 -13.60
N THR A 535 18.30 -12.18 -12.71
CA THR A 535 18.58 -13.61 -12.64
C THR A 535 17.57 -14.38 -11.76
N ARG A 536 17.10 -13.76 -10.68
CA ARG A 536 16.30 -14.43 -9.65
C ARG A 536 14.84 -13.99 -9.57
N ALA A 537 14.48 -12.86 -10.18
CA ALA A 537 13.12 -12.37 -10.30
C ALA A 537 12.90 -11.67 -11.64
N PRO A 538 13.13 -12.40 -12.77
CA PRO A 538 12.95 -11.83 -14.11
C PRO A 538 11.47 -11.53 -14.35
N LEU A 539 11.16 -10.36 -14.91
CA LEU A 539 9.78 -9.90 -15.11
C LEU A 539 8.98 -10.77 -16.09
N ASP A 540 9.64 -11.44 -17.01
CA ASP A 540 9.05 -12.35 -17.99
C ASP A 540 8.68 -13.73 -17.40
N GLU A 541 9.07 -14.02 -16.17
CA GLU A 541 8.68 -15.24 -15.45
C GLU A 541 7.16 -15.42 -15.41
N VAL A 542 6.41 -14.31 -15.39
CA VAL A 542 4.94 -14.31 -15.45
C VAL A 542 4.40 -14.97 -16.73
N GLY A 543 5.16 -14.98 -17.81
CA GLY A 543 4.82 -15.67 -19.07
C GLY A 543 4.92 -17.21 -19.02
N GLN A 544 5.51 -17.76 -17.98
CA GLN A 544 5.64 -19.21 -17.83
C GLN A 544 4.29 -19.91 -17.68
N PRO A 545 4.11 -21.14 -18.20
CA PRO A 545 2.82 -21.85 -18.13
C PRO A 545 2.25 -21.96 -16.71
N TRP A 546 3.09 -22.23 -15.73
CA TRP A 546 2.68 -22.32 -14.32
C TRP A 546 2.18 -20.98 -13.77
N ALA A 547 2.80 -19.87 -14.15
CA ALA A 547 2.38 -18.55 -13.68
C ALA A 547 1.03 -18.15 -14.30
N GLN A 548 0.84 -18.47 -15.58
CA GLN A 548 -0.43 -18.27 -16.25
C GLN A 548 -1.55 -19.14 -15.66
N ALA A 549 -1.23 -20.36 -15.23
CA ALA A 549 -2.18 -21.22 -14.52
C ALA A 549 -2.56 -20.63 -13.15
N VAL A 550 -1.62 -20.12 -12.38
CA VAL A 550 -1.87 -19.40 -11.12
C VAL A 550 -2.79 -18.19 -11.35
N ILE A 551 -2.53 -17.40 -12.40
CA ILE A 551 -3.37 -16.25 -12.76
C ILE A 551 -4.81 -16.67 -13.08
N ARG A 552 -4.99 -17.69 -13.92
CA ARG A 552 -6.33 -18.20 -14.27
C ARG A 552 -7.08 -18.71 -13.03
N ARG A 553 -6.43 -19.45 -12.15
CA ARG A 553 -7.04 -19.96 -10.92
C ARG A 553 -7.54 -18.85 -10.01
N GLY A 554 -6.86 -17.70 -9.99
CA GLY A 554 -7.30 -16.53 -9.24
C GLY A 554 -8.50 -15.79 -9.84
N GLU A 555 -8.82 -16.00 -11.12
CA GLU A 555 -9.92 -15.28 -11.78
C GLU A 555 -11.31 -15.58 -11.21
N GLY A 556 -11.52 -16.79 -10.69
CA GLY A 556 -12.78 -17.22 -10.08
C GLY A 556 -12.91 -16.91 -8.59
N LEU A 557 -11.85 -16.46 -7.94
CA LEU A 557 -11.88 -16.15 -6.52
C LEU A 557 -12.63 -14.83 -6.29
N LEU A 558 -13.49 -14.82 -5.30
CA LEU A 558 -14.14 -13.61 -4.82
C LEU A 558 -13.06 -12.70 -4.20
N TYR A 559 -12.43 -11.88 -5.02
CA TYR A 559 -11.55 -10.79 -4.56
C TYR A 559 -12.31 -9.65 -3.87
N ASN A 560 -13.58 -9.82 -3.62
CA ASN A 560 -14.42 -8.96 -2.81
C ASN A 560 -14.02 -8.93 -1.33
N ALA A 561 -12.85 -9.45 -1.00
CA ALA A 561 -12.18 -9.05 0.25
C ALA A 561 -11.79 -7.57 0.26
N GLY A 562 -11.89 -6.91 -0.86
CA GLY A 562 -11.78 -5.46 -0.92
C GLY A 562 -13.03 -4.74 -0.48
N ALA A 563 -14.13 -5.43 -0.50
CA ALA A 563 -15.35 -5.06 0.21
C ALA A 563 -15.29 -5.44 1.70
N VAL A 564 -14.14 -5.66 2.29
CA VAL A 564 -14.00 -5.38 3.71
C VAL A 564 -14.32 -3.91 3.82
N GLU A 565 -15.56 -3.64 4.18
CA GLU A 565 -16.04 -2.33 4.59
C GLU A 565 -14.90 -1.73 5.39
N GLN A 566 -14.40 -0.59 4.94
CA GLN A 566 -13.57 0.18 5.85
C GLN A 566 -14.43 0.28 7.10
N PRO A 567 -13.97 -0.13 8.26
CA PRO A 567 -14.79 -0.14 9.44
C PRO A 567 -15.10 1.31 9.80
N TRP A 568 -16.17 1.81 9.23
CA TRP A 568 -16.77 3.05 9.63
C TRP A 568 -17.39 2.79 10.97
N GLY A 569 -16.66 3.12 12.04
CA GLY A 569 -17.22 3.16 13.35
C GLY A 569 -17.80 4.54 13.61
N ILE A 570 -18.99 4.60 14.17
CA ILE A 570 -19.43 5.77 14.93
C ILE A 570 -18.75 5.62 16.29
N LEU A 571 -17.89 6.57 16.64
CA LEU A 571 -17.37 6.68 17.99
C LEU A 571 -18.45 7.34 18.83
N GLU A 572 -19.13 6.56 19.68
CA GLU A 572 -19.99 7.08 20.70
C GLU A 572 -19.23 7.11 22.02
N GLU A 573 -19.31 8.22 22.74
CA GLU A 573 -18.78 8.35 24.08
C GLU A 573 -19.70 7.59 25.05
N GLU A 574 -19.32 6.40 25.48
CA GLU A 574 -19.89 5.76 26.65
C GLU A 574 -19.21 6.32 27.90
N HIS A 575 -19.98 6.64 28.94
CA HIS A 575 -19.58 7.24 30.21
C HIS A 575 -18.10 7.13 30.60
N GLU A 576 -17.52 8.26 31.05
CA GLU A 576 -16.18 8.38 31.65
C GLU A 576 -15.00 8.12 30.69
N GLY A 577 -15.05 8.63 29.44
CA GLY A 577 -13.90 8.59 28.52
C GLY A 577 -13.67 7.23 27.85
N THR A 578 -14.60 6.32 27.95
CA THR A 578 -14.63 5.08 27.17
C THR A 578 -15.27 5.36 25.81
N LEU A 579 -14.49 5.17 24.73
CA LEU A 579 -15.00 5.28 23.37
C LEU A 579 -15.52 3.90 22.93
N ARG A 580 -16.81 3.82 22.61
CA ARG A 580 -17.39 2.65 21.95
C ARG A 580 -17.27 2.83 20.43
N LEU A 581 -16.58 1.90 19.78
CA LEU A 581 -16.55 1.80 18.34
C LEU A 581 -17.71 0.91 17.90
N GLU A 582 -18.80 1.48 17.39
CA GLU A 582 -19.82 0.72 16.68
C GLU A 582 -19.40 0.53 15.22
N THR A 583 -19.08 -0.70 14.87
CA THR A 583 -18.94 -1.08 13.46
C THR A 583 -20.33 -1.38 12.92
N ARG A 584 -20.78 -0.66 11.90
CA ARG A 584 -21.99 -1.03 11.17
C ARG A 584 -21.68 -2.29 10.34
N GLY A 585 -21.94 -3.46 10.94
CA GLY A 585 -21.98 -4.71 10.21
C GLY A 585 -23.16 -4.72 9.24
N GLY A 586 -22.92 -5.10 7.98
CA GLY A 586 -23.97 -5.56 7.08
C GLY A 586 -24.65 -4.53 6.20
N THR A 587 -24.15 -3.31 6.06
CA THR A 587 -24.66 -2.38 5.05
C THR A 587 -23.75 -2.38 3.82
N SER A 588 -24.37 -2.46 2.63
CA SER A 588 -23.67 -2.46 1.34
C SER A 588 -22.70 -1.29 1.23
N LEU A 589 -21.61 -1.47 0.49
CA LEU A 589 -20.62 -0.43 0.12
C LEU A 589 -21.25 0.92 -0.27
N LEU A 590 -22.47 0.91 -0.76
CA LEU A 590 -23.23 2.07 -1.21
C LEU A 590 -23.85 2.88 -0.07
N SER A 591 -24.13 2.28 1.09
CA SER A 591 -24.74 2.99 2.22
C SER A 591 -23.76 3.84 3.04
N VAL A 592 -22.47 3.67 2.83
CA VAL A 592 -21.39 4.42 3.52
C VAL A 592 -20.95 5.66 2.72
N ALA A 593 -21.39 5.76 1.50
CA ALA A 593 -21.03 6.80 0.54
C ALA A 593 -21.44 8.26 0.87
N PRO A 594 -22.51 8.58 1.61
CA PRO A 594 -22.95 9.97 1.81
C PRO A 594 -21.99 10.85 2.62
N PHE A 595 -21.11 10.30 3.44
CA PHE A 595 -20.29 11.07 4.38
C PHE A 595 -19.09 11.81 3.78
N TRP A 596 -18.64 11.44 2.57
CA TRP A 596 -17.38 11.95 2.02
C TRP A 596 -17.46 13.18 1.12
N PHE A 597 -18.65 13.53 0.65
CA PHE A 597 -18.83 14.57 -0.38
C PHE A 597 -20.03 15.51 -0.16
N GLN A 598 -20.60 15.61 1.02
CA GLN A 598 -21.53 16.70 1.35
C GLN A 598 -20.80 18.00 1.65
#